data_53e642d95f7a558fb3ce63f93cd1c3d4
#
_entry.id   53e642d95f7a558fb3ce63f93cd1c3d4
#
_cell.length_a   1.000
_cell.length_b   1.000
_cell.length_c   1.000
_cell.angle_alpha   90.00
_cell.angle_beta   90.00
_cell.angle_gamma   90.00
#
_symmetry.space_group_name_H-M   'P 1'
#
loop_
_entity.id
_entity.type
_entity.pdbx_description
1 polymer ?
#
loop_
_entity_poly.entity_id
_entity_poly.type
_entity_poly.pdbx_seq_one_letter_code
_entity_poly.pdbx_strand_id
1 'polypeptide(L)'
;MVAVLSGFQLRAADPVVAPVNMEPLTIEGNRFVTLCIMIRTTPWEVSRDVKLHPRDEVDWHTLEGVRALREAFATNNPNGRLTWGFTMNALEDGRKNYREIRDYVVECQKKYGDEVTYFPGYFPAMYLPRERVNREMSEAIEIISKMVGNGYRPQSIMGGFLSADNLRYLAEKENIHVAHAVIWSQHNIDGGGADGSPSYPFYPSTEHFCKPAQGKSDFIDCVNLDGWTMD
;
A
#
# COMPACT_ATOMS: atom_id res chain seq x y z
N MET A 1 50.53 36.57 2.40
CA MET A 1 50.02 35.57 3.33
C MET A 1 49.07 34.68 2.55
N VAL A 2 49.57 33.55 2.03
CA VAL A 2 48.81 32.65 1.17
C VAL A 2 48.37 31.48 2.03
N ALA A 3 47.04 31.32 2.18
CA ALA A 3 46.46 30.19 2.88
C ALA A 3 46.36 28.99 1.92
N VAL A 4 47.11 27.94 2.22
CA VAL A 4 47.00 26.64 1.53
C VAL A 4 45.84 25.89 2.15
N LEU A 5 44.74 25.75 1.38
CA LEU A 5 43.70 24.83 1.68
C LEU A 5 44.11 23.42 1.25
N SER A 6 44.49 22.59 2.23
CA SER A 6 44.73 21.17 2.01
C SER A 6 43.39 20.48 1.81
N GLY A 7 43.13 20.00 0.60
CA GLY A 7 41.97 19.20 0.28
C GLY A 7 41.98 17.85 1.02
N PHE A 8 41.02 17.65 1.91
CA PHE A 8 40.70 16.33 2.39
C PHE A 8 39.96 15.57 1.28
N GLN A 9 40.67 14.69 0.59
CA GLN A 9 40.03 13.66 -0.22
C GLN A 9 39.46 12.60 0.73
N LEU A 10 38.17 12.64 0.91
CA LEU A 10 37.43 11.48 1.46
C LEU A 10 37.59 10.34 0.42
N ARG A 11 38.49 9.42 0.69
CA ARG A 11 38.44 8.11 0.03
C ARG A 11 37.12 7.45 0.44
N ALA A 12 36.23 7.26 -0.53
CA ALA A 12 35.14 6.35 -0.33
C ALA A 12 35.73 4.99 0.09
N ALA A 13 35.40 4.51 1.25
CA ALA A 13 35.71 3.16 1.65
C ALA A 13 35.09 2.24 0.60
N ASP A 14 35.88 1.32 0.05
CA ASP A 14 35.33 0.26 -0.80
C ASP A 14 34.18 -0.38 -0.06
N PRO A 15 33.02 -0.61 -0.72
CA PRO A 15 31.92 -1.28 -0.07
C PRO A 15 32.43 -2.64 0.39
N VAL A 16 32.49 -2.84 1.69
CA VAL A 16 32.70 -4.17 2.26
C VAL A 16 31.46 -4.96 1.89
N VAL A 17 31.51 -5.60 0.74
CA VAL A 17 30.56 -6.62 0.37
C VAL A 17 30.86 -7.80 1.32
N ALA A 18 30.22 -7.79 2.46
CA ALA A 18 30.14 -9.00 3.28
C ALA A 18 29.64 -10.12 2.34
N PRO A 19 30.26 -11.30 2.37
CA PRO A 19 29.72 -12.43 1.63
C PRO A 19 28.29 -12.60 2.11
N VAL A 20 27.34 -12.27 1.22
CA VAL A 20 25.93 -12.48 1.50
C VAL A 20 25.80 -14.01 1.53
N ASN A 21 25.78 -14.56 2.72
CA ASN A 21 25.40 -15.94 2.89
C ASN A 21 23.92 -16.00 2.50
N MET A 22 23.65 -16.33 1.25
CA MET A 22 22.33 -16.42 0.64
C MET A 22 21.61 -17.70 1.09
N GLU A 23 21.88 -18.15 2.31
CA GLU A 23 20.99 -19.13 2.95
C GLU A 23 19.61 -18.49 3.00
N PRO A 24 18.60 -19.10 2.39
CA PRO A 24 17.28 -18.53 2.33
C PRO A 24 16.74 -18.29 3.75
N LEU A 25 16.44 -17.05 4.09
CA LEU A 25 15.60 -16.76 5.25
C LEU A 25 14.27 -17.48 5.04
N THR A 26 14.04 -18.51 5.81
CA THR A 26 12.80 -19.28 5.77
C THR A 26 12.03 -19.03 7.06
N ILE A 27 10.86 -18.43 6.94
CA ILE A 27 9.85 -18.55 7.98
C ILE A 27 9.16 -19.87 7.70
N GLU A 28 9.36 -20.87 8.55
CA GLU A 28 8.82 -22.23 8.38
C GLU A 28 9.11 -22.86 7.00
N GLY A 29 10.26 -22.54 6.40
CA GLY A 29 10.66 -23.04 5.10
C GLY A 29 10.10 -22.30 3.88
N ASN A 30 9.26 -21.28 4.06
CA ASN A 30 8.65 -20.52 2.96
C ASN A 30 9.08 -19.04 2.96
N ARG A 31 9.18 -18.50 1.77
CA ARG A 31 9.34 -17.04 1.55
C ARG A 31 8.07 -16.51 0.93
N PHE A 32 7.62 -15.36 1.41
CA PHE A 32 6.43 -14.68 0.91
C PHE A 32 6.80 -13.32 0.36
N VAL A 33 6.28 -13.01 -0.83
CA VAL A 33 6.33 -11.68 -1.44
C VAL A 33 4.89 -11.30 -1.74
N THR A 34 4.47 -10.14 -1.26
CA THR A 34 3.19 -9.53 -1.62
C THR A 34 3.43 -8.47 -2.68
N LEU A 35 2.65 -8.52 -3.76
CA LEU A 35 2.68 -7.52 -4.82
C LEU A 35 1.34 -6.82 -4.88
N CYS A 36 1.38 -5.50 -4.61
CA CYS A 36 0.22 -4.63 -4.68
C CYS A 36 0.32 -3.73 -5.91
N ILE A 37 -0.73 -3.73 -6.71
CA ILE A 37 -0.84 -2.93 -7.93
C ILE A 37 -1.86 -1.83 -7.70
N MET A 38 -1.45 -0.57 -7.85
CA MET A 38 -2.32 0.58 -7.69
C MET A 38 -2.99 0.96 -9.00
N ILE A 39 -4.30 1.15 -8.97
CA ILE A 39 -5.08 1.73 -10.06
C ILE A 39 -5.63 3.06 -9.55
N ARG A 40 -5.15 4.16 -10.14
CA ARG A 40 -5.43 5.54 -9.73
C ARG A 40 -5.74 6.42 -10.94
N THR A 41 -6.32 7.60 -10.76
CA THR A 41 -6.59 8.53 -11.87
C THR A 41 -5.56 9.64 -11.99
N THR A 42 -4.88 9.97 -10.90
CA THR A 42 -3.77 10.92 -10.90
C THR A 42 -2.64 10.42 -9.98
N PRO A 43 -1.39 10.88 -10.17
CA PRO A 43 -0.26 10.40 -9.37
C PRO A 43 -0.48 10.56 -7.86
N TRP A 44 -1.11 11.65 -7.43
CA TRP A 44 -1.25 11.99 -6.02
C TRP A 44 -2.69 12.30 -5.66
N GLU A 45 -3.52 11.29 -5.69
CA GLU A 45 -4.87 11.35 -5.14
C GLU A 45 -4.81 11.26 -3.62
N VAL A 46 -5.53 12.13 -2.93
CA VAL A 46 -5.71 12.09 -1.48
C VAL A 46 -7.08 11.55 -1.12
N SER A 47 -8.08 11.88 -1.93
CA SER A 47 -9.46 11.44 -1.77
C SER A 47 -10.24 11.65 -3.07
N ARG A 48 -11.54 11.38 -3.04
CA ARG A 48 -12.46 11.61 -4.17
C ARG A 48 -12.34 13.02 -4.78
N ASP A 49 -12.19 14.05 -3.96
CA ASP A 49 -12.22 15.46 -4.36
C ASP A 49 -10.90 16.22 -4.09
N VAL A 50 -9.91 15.57 -3.48
CA VAL A 50 -8.62 16.18 -3.18
C VAL A 50 -7.52 15.50 -3.97
N LYS A 51 -6.92 16.25 -4.89
CA LYS A 51 -5.82 15.79 -5.76
C LYS A 51 -4.69 16.81 -5.66
N LEU A 52 -3.50 16.35 -5.33
CA LEU A 52 -2.33 17.20 -5.20
C LEU A 52 -1.58 17.40 -6.53
N HIS A 53 -1.93 16.62 -7.54
CA HIS A 53 -1.32 16.69 -8.86
C HIS A 53 -2.41 16.73 -9.95
N PRO A 54 -2.33 17.65 -10.90
CA PRO A 54 -3.36 17.82 -11.93
C PRO A 54 -3.27 16.82 -13.08
N ARG A 55 -2.18 16.04 -13.19
CA ARG A 55 -1.95 15.12 -14.32
C ARG A 55 -2.94 13.97 -14.27
N ASP A 56 -3.68 13.77 -15.34
CA ASP A 56 -4.49 12.59 -15.54
C ASP A 56 -3.63 11.42 -16.04
N GLU A 57 -3.83 10.23 -15.51
CA GLU A 57 -3.08 9.01 -15.84
C GLU A 57 -3.90 8.03 -16.69
N VAL A 58 -5.04 8.44 -17.25
CA VAL A 58 -5.93 7.55 -18.01
C VAL A 58 -5.22 6.83 -19.17
N ASP A 59 -4.28 7.49 -19.82
CA ASP A 59 -3.54 6.89 -20.94
C ASP A 59 -2.49 5.86 -20.50
N TRP A 60 -2.13 5.86 -19.22
CA TRP A 60 -1.18 4.93 -18.65
C TRP A 60 -1.86 3.69 -18.08
N HIS A 61 -3.11 3.85 -17.65
CA HIS A 61 -3.94 2.75 -17.19
C HIS A 61 -4.73 2.16 -18.37
N THR A 62 -4.12 1.21 -19.06
CA THR A 62 -4.77 0.52 -20.17
C THR A 62 -5.05 -0.93 -19.83
N LEU A 63 -6.13 -1.49 -20.36
CA LEU A 63 -6.44 -2.91 -20.22
C LEU A 63 -5.28 -3.79 -20.71
N GLU A 64 -4.65 -3.40 -21.82
CA GLU A 64 -3.51 -4.14 -22.39
C GLU A 64 -2.35 -4.20 -21.39
N GLY A 65 -1.95 -3.07 -20.80
CA GLY A 65 -0.86 -3.01 -19.82
C GLY A 65 -1.15 -3.83 -18.56
N VAL A 66 -2.36 -3.69 -18.00
CA VAL A 66 -2.80 -4.44 -16.82
C VAL A 66 -2.82 -5.94 -17.10
N ARG A 67 -3.31 -6.35 -18.27
CA ARG A 67 -3.32 -7.75 -18.70
C ARG A 67 -1.92 -8.30 -18.88
N ALA A 68 -1.06 -7.59 -19.60
CA ALA A 68 0.33 -7.99 -19.82
C ALA A 68 1.09 -8.20 -18.49
N LEU A 69 0.91 -7.31 -17.53
CA LEU A 69 1.48 -7.44 -16.19
C LEU A 69 0.98 -8.72 -15.50
N ARG A 70 -0.34 -8.93 -15.46
CA ARG A 70 -0.92 -10.11 -14.79
C ARG A 70 -0.51 -11.42 -15.45
N GLU A 71 -0.48 -11.46 -16.78
CA GLU A 71 -0.08 -12.64 -17.54
C GLU A 71 1.42 -12.97 -17.36
N ALA A 72 2.29 -11.95 -17.38
CA ALA A 72 3.70 -12.11 -17.10
C ALA A 72 3.94 -12.66 -15.67
N PHE A 73 3.19 -12.13 -14.69
CA PHE A 73 3.25 -12.65 -13.33
C PHE A 73 2.78 -14.10 -13.25
N ALA A 74 1.65 -14.45 -13.87
CA ALA A 74 1.12 -15.81 -13.84
C ALA A 74 2.04 -16.82 -14.53
N THR A 75 2.72 -16.43 -15.61
CA THR A 75 3.67 -17.28 -16.32
C THR A 75 4.83 -17.72 -15.42
N ASN A 76 5.32 -16.80 -14.59
CA ASN A 76 6.47 -17.06 -13.71
C ASN A 76 6.04 -17.55 -12.33
N ASN A 77 4.80 -17.31 -11.93
CA ASN A 77 4.24 -17.64 -10.62
C ASN A 77 2.82 -18.20 -10.79
N PRO A 78 2.64 -19.44 -11.26
CA PRO A 78 1.32 -19.97 -11.65
C PRO A 78 0.32 -20.04 -10.49
N ASN A 79 0.79 -20.13 -9.25
CA ASN A 79 -0.03 -20.10 -8.03
C ASN A 79 0.01 -18.74 -7.31
N GLY A 80 0.68 -17.76 -7.91
CA GLY A 80 0.84 -16.42 -7.32
C GLY A 80 -0.45 -15.62 -7.42
N ARG A 81 -0.72 -14.84 -6.37
CA ARG A 81 -1.84 -13.90 -6.29
C ARG A 81 -1.32 -12.48 -6.24
N LEU A 82 -2.06 -11.56 -6.83
CA LEU A 82 -1.81 -10.13 -6.76
C LEU A 82 -2.87 -9.46 -5.89
N THR A 83 -2.52 -8.31 -5.31
CA THR A 83 -3.47 -7.41 -4.67
C THR A 83 -3.64 -6.18 -5.56
N TRP A 84 -4.88 -5.93 -5.99
CA TRP A 84 -5.28 -4.78 -6.82
C TRP A 84 -5.93 -3.73 -5.94
N GLY A 85 -5.26 -2.59 -5.75
CA GLY A 85 -5.78 -1.48 -4.98
C GLY A 85 -6.29 -0.36 -5.89
N PHE A 86 -7.56 0.00 -5.74
CA PHE A 86 -8.17 1.10 -6.48
C PHE A 86 -8.31 2.32 -5.59
N THR A 87 -7.98 3.51 -6.11
CA THR A 87 -8.42 4.76 -5.48
C THR A 87 -9.92 4.96 -5.66
N MET A 88 -10.53 5.83 -4.87
CA MET A 88 -11.97 6.14 -5.00
C MET A 88 -12.29 6.66 -6.40
N ASN A 89 -11.45 7.55 -6.93
CA ASN A 89 -11.65 8.07 -8.28
C ASN A 89 -11.58 6.96 -9.34
N ALA A 90 -10.65 6.02 -9.22
CA ALA A 90 -10.54 4.90 -10.17
C ALA A 90 -11.71 3.90 -10.06
N LEU A 91 -12.31 3.77 -8.87
CA LEU A 91 -13.54 2.99 -8.69
C LEU A 91 -14.75 3.62 -9.36
N GLU A 92 -14.87 4.95 -9.31
CA GLU A 92 -16.01 5.70 -9.81
C GLU A 92 -15.83 6.18 -11.27
N ASP A 93 -14.64 6.11 -11.83
CA ASP A 93 -14.34 6.62 -13.17
C ASP A 93 -15.13 5.87 -14.25
N GLY A 94 -15.98 6.61 -14.96
CA GLY A 94 -16.82 6.09 -16.05
C GLY A 94 -16.11 5.93 -17.39
N ARG A 95 -14.84 6.33 -17.52
CA ARG A 95 -14.09 6.21 -18.78
C ARG A 95 -13.83 4.75 -19.13
N LYS A 96 -13.70 4.48 -20.43
CA LYS A 96 -13.60 3.12 -20.97
C LYS A 96 -12.47 2.32 -20.31
N ASN A 97 -11.27 2.88 -20.24
CA ASN A 97 -10.10 2.21 -19.67
C ASN A 97 -10.37 1.70 -18.25
N TYR A 98 -10.87 2.56 -17.36
CA TYR A 98 -11.12 2.16 -15.97
C TYR A 98 -12.23 1.13 -15.82
N ARG A 99 -13.28 1.20 -16.63
CA ARG A 99 -14.32 0.16 -16.65
C ARG A 99 -13.75 -1.19 -17.07
N GLU A 100 -13.01 -1.23 -18.19
CA GLU A 100 -12.39 -2.46 -18.70
C GLU A 100 -11.37 -3.05 -17.72
N ILE A 101 -10.60 -2.20 -17.03
CA ILE A 101 -9.66 -2.66 -15.99
C ILE A 101 -10.42 -3.25 -14.79
N ARG A 102 -11.48 -2.60 -14.32
CA ARG A 102 -12.30 -3.14 -13.22
C ARG A 102 -12.88 -4.50 -13.58
N ASP A 103 -13.46 -4.64 -14.77
CA ASP A 103 -14.03 -5.90 -15.25
C ASP A 103 -12.94 -7.00 -15.30
N TYR A 104 -11.79 -6.70 -15.86
CA TYR A 104 -10.66 -7.63 -15.92
C TYR A 104 -10.12 -8.03 -14.56
N VAL A 105 -10.01 -7.11 -13.63
CA VAL A 105 -9.54 -7.40 -12.27
C VAL A 105 -10.53 -8.30 -11.53
N VAL A 106 -11.83 -8.12 -11.75
CA VAL A 106 -12.85 -9.05 -11.24
C VAL A 106 -12.69 -10.46 -11.86
N GLU A 107 -12.36 -10.55 -13.13
CA GLU A 107 -12.02 -11.84 -13.77
C GLU A 107 -10.75 -12.46 -13.13
N CYS A 108 -9.73 -11.66 -12.86
CA CYS A 108 -8.51 -12.12 -12.20
C CYS A 108 -8.78 -12.64 -10.78
N GLN A 109 -9.65 -11.96 -10.02
CA GLN A 109 -10.07 -12.44 -8.71
C GLN A 109 -10.72 -13.83 -8.82
N LYS A 110 -11.63 -14.04 -9.77
CA LYS A 110 -12.30 -15.33 -9.97
C LYS A 110 -11.35 -16.43 -10.46
N LYS A 111 -10.45 -16.07 -11.37
CA LYS A 111 -9.56 -17.04 -12.03
C LYS A 111 -8.35 -17.42 -11.19
N TYR A 112 -7.75 -16.45 -10.51
CA TYR A 112 -6.46 -16.62 -9.84
C TYR A 112 -6.56 -16.50 -8.31
N GLY A 113 -7.71 -16.03 -7.80
CA GLY A 113 -7.88 -15.70 -6.39
C GLY A 113 -7.13 -14.42 -5.99
N ASP A 114 -6.91 -13.50 -6.93
CA ASP A 114 -6.32 -12.20 -6.65
C ASP A 114 -7.20 -11.43 -5.66
N GLU A 115 -6.59 -10.60 -4.83
CA GLU A 115 -7.34 -9.71 -3.98
C GLU A 115 -7.66 -8.40 -4.71
N VAL A 116 -8.86 -7.88 -4.47
CA VAL A 116 -9.29 -6.56 -4.93
C VAL A 116 -9.61 -5.72 -3.71
N THR A 117 -8.87 -4.63 -3.53
CA THR A 117 -9.00 -3.80 -2.34
C THR A 117 -8.99 -2.32 -2.65
N TYR A 118 -9.15 -1.52 -1.62
CA TYR A 118 -9.10 -0.08 -1.68
C TYR A 118 -7.69 0.44 -1.40
N PHE A 119 -7.28 1.44 -2.14
CA PHE A 119 -6.14 2.28 -1.87
C PHE A 119 -6.65 3.69 -1.52
N PRO A 120 -6.58 4.11 -0.24
CA PRO A 120 -7.12 5.40 0.21
C PRO A 120 -6.50 6.64 -0.42
N GLY A 121 -5.45 6.47 -1.23
CA GLY A 121 -4.70 7.56 -1.80
C GLY A 121 -3.45 7.90 -1.00
N TYR A 122 -2.83 9.03 -1.35
CA TYR A 122 -1.59 9.47 -0.73
C TYR A 122 -1.85 10.42 0.44
N PHE A 123 -1.39 10.04 1.61
CA PHE A 123 -1.45 10.87 2.82
C PHE A 123 -2.86 11.36 3.22
N PRO A 124 -3.94 10.58 3.06
CA PRO A 124 -5.28 11.08 3.37
C PRO A 124 -5.37 11.60 4.80
N ALA A 125 -4.72 10.91 5.74
CA ALA A 125 -4.71 11.29 7.15
C ALA A 125 -3.93 12.59 7.46
N MET A 126 -3.14 13.12 6.53
CA MET A 126 -2.50 14.45 6.66
C MET A 126 -3.39 15.59 6.21
N TYR A 127 -4.29 15.34 5.26
CA TYR A 127 -5.09 16.36 4.59
C TYR A 127 -6.56 16.36 5.01
N LEU A 128 -7.03 15.26 5.58
CA LEU A 128 -8.45 15.06 5.89
C LEU A 128 -8.65 14.65 7.34
N PRO A 129 -9.81 15.02 7.93
CA PRO A 129 -10.23 14.47 9.22
C PRO A 129 -10.33 12.94 9.18
N ARG A 130 -9.95 12.28 10.26
CA ARG A 130 -9.94 10.82 10.39
C ARG A 130 -11.30 10.18 10.05
N GLU A 131 -12.38 10.80 10.51
CA GLU A 131 -13.75 10.34 10.28
C GLU A 131 -14.14 10.40 8.80
N ARG A 132 -13.58 11.36 8.05
CA ARG A 132 -13.81 11.42 6.61
C ARG A 132 -13.08 10.29 5.90
N VAL A 133 -11.83 10.05 6.24
CA VAL A 133 -11.06 8.90 5.70
C VAL A 133 -11.77 7.59 6.00
N ASN A 134 -12.28 7.41 7.24
CA ASN A 134 -13.03 6.24 7.63
C ASN A 134 -14.29 6.02 6.77
N ARG A 135 -15.08 7.08 6.54
CA ARG A 135 -16.27 6.97 5.67
C ARG A 135 -15.92 6.61 4.23
N GLU A 136 -14.88 7.24 3.65
CA GLU A 136 -14.44 6.92 2.30
C GLU A 136 -13.95 5.47 2.19
N MET A 137 -13.25 4.95 3.20
CA MET A 137 -12.85 3.54 3.25
C MET A 137 -14.06 2.61 3.24
N SER A 138 -15.06 2.86 4.10
CA SER A 138 -16.28 2.05 4.13
C SER A 138 -17.04 2.06 2.81
N GLU A 139 -17.19 3.25 2.20
CA GLU A 139 -17.83 3.39 0.88
C GLU A 139 -17.07 2.62 -0.21
N ALA A 140 -15.75 2.73 -0.24
CA ALA A 140 -14.92 2.03 -1.23
C ALA A 140 -15.00 0.50 -1.05
N ILE A 141 -14.95 0.02 0.18
CA ILE A 141 -15.11 -1.41 0.50
C ILE A 141 -16.47 -1.93 0.01
N GLU A 142 -17.54 -1.17 0.20
CA GLU A 142 -18.87 -1.52 -0.30
C GLU A 142 -18.95 -1.51 -1.83
N ILE A 143 -18.33 -0.53 -2.50
CA ILE A 143 -18.25 -0.48 -3.97
C ILE A 143 -17.51 -1.71 -4.50
N ILE A 144 -16.35 -2.04 -3.92
CA ILE A 144 -15.54 -3.20 -4.31
C ILE A 144 -16.32 -4.50 -4.07
N SER A 145 -16.96 -4.65 -2.91
CA SER A 145 -17.77 -5.83 -2.57
C SER A 145 -18.89 -6.06 -3.60
N LYS A 146 -19.57 -4.99 -4.01
CA LYS A 146 -20.61 -5.05 -5.04
C LYS A 146 -20.03 -5.34 -6.43
N MET A 147 -18.90 -4.73 -6.76
CA MET A 147 -18.22 -4.90 -8.05
C MET A 147 -17.77 -6.35 -8.27
N VAL A 148 -17.15 -6.96 -7.27
CA VAL A 148 -16.69 -8.36 -7.33
C VAL A 148 -17.88 -9.33 -7.19
N GLY A 149 -18.82 -9.03 -6.33
CA GLY A 149 -20.03 -9.84 -6.13
C GLY A 149 -19.80 -11.10 -5.28
N ASN A 150 -20.80 -11.98 -5.25
CA ASN A 150 -20.74 -13.28 -4.57
C ASN A 150 -20.34 -13.23 -3.08
N GLY A 151 -20.69 -12.14 -2.39
CA GLY A 151 -20.35 -11.96 -0.98
C GLY A 151 -18.87 -11.62 -0.74
N TYR A 152 -18.14 -11.23 -1.79
CA TYR A 152 -16.75 -10.79 -1.67
C TYR A 152 -16.61 -9.62 -0.71
N ARG A 153 -15.54 -9.67 0.09
CA ARG A 153 -15.10 -8.55 0.91
C ARG A 153 -13.57 -8.53 0.93
N PRO A 154 -12.91 -7.35 0.78
CA PRO A 154 -11.47 -7.23 0.92
C PRO A 154 -11.00 -7.77 2.28
N GLN A 155 -9.85 -8.42 2.29
CA GLN A 155 -9.22 -8.96 3.51
C GLN A 155 -8.11 -8.04 4.01
N SER A 156 -7.63 -7.15 3.17
CA SER A 156 -6.61 -6.17 3.49
C SER A 156 -6.96 -4.79 2.93
N ILE A 157 -6.17 -3.78 3.31
CA ILE A 157 -6.21 -2.46 2.71
C ILE A 157 -4.80 -2.06 2.25
N MET A 158 -4.69 -1.42 1.10
CA MET A 158 -3.43 -0.79 0.69
C MET A 158 -3.31 0.57 1.38
N GLY A 159 -2.96 0.57 2.66
CA GLY A 159 -3.18 1.71 3.52
C GLY A 159 -1.93 2.37 4.10
N GLY A 160 -0.81 2.37 3.39
CA GLY A 160 0.47 2.89 3.90
C GLY A 160 0.48 4.34 4.37
N PHE A 161 -0.61 5.07 4.24
CA PHE A 161 -0.71 6.48 4.60
C PHE A 161 -1.90 6.75 5.54
N LEU A 162 -2.33 5.72 6.25
CA LEU A 162 -3.39 5.79 7.24
C LEU A 162 -2.83 6.10 8.63
N SER A 163 -3.65 6.72 9.48
CA SER A 163 -3.32 6.92 10.89
C SER A 163 -3.63 5.69 11.72
N ALA A 164 -3.13 5.65 12.96
CA ALA A 164 -3.48 4.65 13.94
C ALA A 164 -5.00 4.56 14.15
N ASP A 165 -5.70 5.69 14.20
CA ASP A 165 -7.17 5.72 14.33
C ASP A 165 -7.88 5.10 13.12
N ASN A 166 -7.36 5.31 11.90
CA ASN A 166 -7.93 4.69 10.71
C ASN A 166 -7.71 3.16 10.70
N LEU A 167 -6.55 2.69 11.14
CA LEU A 167 -6.28 1.24 11.27
C LEU A 167 -7.17 0.59 12.32
N ARG A 168 -7.39 1.28 13.45
CA ARG A 168 -8.35 0.81 14.47
C ARG A 168 -9.76 0.71 13.92
N TYR A 169 -10.20 1.73 13.16
CA TYR A 169 -11.50 1.72 12.49
C TYR A 169 -11.66 0.53 11.54
N LEU A 170 -10.64 0.22 10.73
CA LEU A 170 -10.65 -0.94 9.84
C LEU A 170 -10.85 -2.24 10.60
N ALA A 171 -10.11 -2.45 11.70
CA ALA A 171 -10.25 -3.65 12.50
C ALA A 171 -11.63 -3.76 13.17
N GLU A 172 -12.09 -2.70 13.82
CA GLU A 172 -13.28 -2.71 14.65
C GLU A 172 -14.61 -2.61 13.86
N LYS A 173 -14.61 -1.92 12.73
CA LYS A 173 -15.82 -1.63 11.96
C LYS A 173 -15.91 -2.38 10.64
N GLU A 174 -14.78 -2.58 9.98
CA GLU A 174 -14.73 -3.21 8.67
C GLU A 174 -14.29 -4.68 8.74
N ASN A 175 -13.85 -5.14 9.92
CA ASN A 175 -13.27 -6.47 10.10
C ASN A 175 -12.11 -6.74 9.15
N ILE A 176 -11.27 -5.72 8.91
CA ILE A 176 -10.05 -5.81 8.12
C ILE A 176 -8.86 -5.69 9.06
N HIS A 177 -8.07 -6.75 9.14
CA HIS A 177 -7.00 -6.92 10.10
C HIS A 177 -5.60 -6.89 9.48
N VAL A 178 -5.49 -6.45 8.22
CA VAL A 178 -4.22 -6.32 7.52
C VAL A 178 -4.19 -5.01 6.73
N ALA A 179 -3.16 -4.21 6.93
CA ALA A 179 -2.89 -3.02 6.16
C ALA A 179 -1.48 -3.07 5.59
N HIS A 180 -1.34 -2.59 4.36
CA HIS A 180 -0.04 -2.46 3.72
C HIS A 180 0.49 -1.03 3.93
N ALA A 181 1.55 -0.90 4.74
CA ALA A 181 2.18 0.37 5.05
C ALA A 181 3.39 0.67 4.17
N VAL A 182 3.79 1.94 4.15
CA VAL A 182 5.00 2.40 3.45
C VAL A 182 5.88 3.17 4.43
N ILE A 183 7.13 2.76 4.58
CA ILE A 183 8.08 3.31 5.57
C ILE A 183 8.26 4.83 5.43
N TRP A 184 8.38 5.34 4.23
CA TRP A 184 8.65 6.76 4.03
C TRP A 184 7.48 7.69 4.37
N SER A 185 6.31 7.15 4.66
CA SER A 185 5.12 7.91 5.10
C SER A 185 5.06 8.16 6.60
N GLN A 186 6.12 7.85 7.34
CA GLN A 186 6.16 7.89 8.82
C GLN A 186 5.96 9.29 9.41
N HIS A 187 6.23 10.34 8.64
CA HIS A 187 6.27 11.69 9.18
C HIS A 187 4.87 12.32 9.25
N ASN A 188 4.56 12.87 10.42
CA ASN A 188 3.43 13.79 10.65
C ASN A 188 2.00 13.23 10.54
N ILE A 189 1.80 11.93 10.42
CA ILE A 189 0.44 11.37 10.34
C ILE A 189 -0.21 11.28 11.72
N ASP A 190 0.52 10.79 12.72
CA ASP A 190 0.05 10.67 14.11
C ASP A 190 0.83 11.57 15.08
N GLY A 191 1.24 12.75 14.61
CA GLY A 191 1.74 13.83 15.49
C GLY A 191 3.21 13.79 15.85
N GLY A 192 4.05 13.12 15.09
CA GLY A 192 5.50 13.20 15.34
C GLY A 192 6.28 11.97 14.95
N GLY A 193 7.61 12.07 15.04
CA GLY A 193 8.52 11.08 14.54
C GLY A 193 8.32 9.70 15.17
N ALA A 194 8.00 8.72 14.34
CA ALA A 194 8.18 7.33 14.67
C ALA A 194 9.59 6.93 14.25
N ASP A 195 10.48 6.93 15.19
CA ASP A 195 11.78 6.30 14.97
C ASP A 195 11.60 4.79 14.98
N GLY A 196 12.07 4.13 13.93
CA GLY A 196 12.22 2.69 13.90
C GLY A 196 10.98 1.91 13.51
N SER A 197 10.33 2.30 12.42
CA SER A 197 9.40 1.40 11.76
C SER A 197 10.09 0.08 11.43
N PRO A 198 9.58 -1.06 11.91
CA PRO A 198 10.20 -2.35 11.63
C PRO A 198 9.90 -2.78 10.20
N SER A 199 10.86 -3.41 9.55
CA SER A 199 10.70 -4.00 8.21
C SER A 199 10.11 -5.42 8.24
N TYR A 200 9.34 -5.73 9.24
CA TYR A 200 8.61 -6.99 9.39
C TYR A 200 7.16 -6.71 9.83
N PRO A 201 6.23 -7.65 9.61
CA PRO A 201 4.85 -7.48 10.03
C PRO A 201 4.73 -7.22 11.54
N PHE A 202 3.95 -6.23 11.93
CA PHE A 202 3.75 -5.87 13.34
C PHE A 202 2.34 -5.35 13.60
N TYR A 203 1.91 -5.41 14.85
CA TYR A 203 0.72 -4.72 15.31
C TYR A 203 1.11 -3.30 15.73
N PRO A 204 0.48 -2.26 15.15
CA PRO A 204 0.82 -0.89 15.51
C PRO A 204 0.29 -0.49 16.89
N SER A 205 0.97 0.48 17.48
CA SER A 205 0.53 1.18 18.68
C SER A 205 -0.74 1.97 18.41
N THR A 206 -1.53 2.16 19.46
CA THR A 206 -2.70 3.06 19.44
C THR A 206 -2.32 4.53 19.27
N GLU A 207 -1.06 4.88 19.51
CA GLU A 207 -0.55 6.24 19.36
C GLU A 207 -0.08 6.56 17.93
N HIS A 208 0.48 5.56 17.23
CA HIS A 208 1.13 5.82 15.95
C HIS A 208 1.19 4.55 15.07
N PHE A 209 0.76 4.65 13.83
CA PHE A 209 0.66 3.51 12.91
C PHE A 209 2.01 2.82 12.58
N CYS A 210 3.13 3.56 12.62
CA CYS A 210 4.47 3.01 12.37
C CYS A 210 5.19 2.54 13.64
N LYS A 211 4.63 2.75 14.82
CA LYS A 211 5.22 2.35 16.09
C LYS A 211 4.68 0.98 16.48
N PRO A 212 5.53 -0.04 16.68
CA PRO A 212 5.05 -1.32 17.18
C PRO A 212 4.42 -1.19 18.57
N ALA A 213 3.34 -1.90 18.79
CA ALA A 213 2.67 -1.97 20.08
C ALA A 213 3.63 -2.51 21.17
N GLN A 214 3.57 -1.91 22.36
CA GLN A 214 4.40 -2.29 23.50
C GLN A 214 3.70 -3.22 24.48
N GLY A 215 2.43 -3.54 24.23
CA GLY A 215 1.66 -4.44 25.10
C GLY A 215 0.20 -4.56 24.71
N LYS A 216 -0.55 -5.39 25.44
CA LYS A 216 -1.95 -5.68 25.12
C LYS A 216 -2.88 -4.46 25.18
N SER A 217 -2.56 -3.44 25.95
CA SER A 217 -3.35 -2.20 26.06
C SER A 217 -2.99 -1.16 25.01
N ASP A 218 -1.95 -1.41 24.21
CA ASP A 218 -1.39 -0.47 23.26
C ASP A 218 -1.33 -1.04 21.85
N PHE A 219 -2.16 -2.02 21.48
CA PHE A 219 -2.11 -2.56 20.14
C PHE A 219 -3.43 -2.35 19.39
N ILE A 220 -3.30 -2.18 18.08
CA ILE A 220 -4.41 -2.19 17.13
C ILE A 220 -4.42 -3.56 16.46
N ASP A 221 -5.57 -4.23 16.43
CA ASP A 221 -5.73 -5.55 15.82
C ASP A 221 -5.80 -5.45 14.28
N CYS A 222 -4.79 -4.81 13.71
CA CYS A 222 -4.59 -4.67 12.27
C CYS A 222 -3.09 -4.78 12.01
N VAL A 223 -2.64 -5.92 11.50
CA VAL A 223 -1.22 -6.13 11.18
C VAL A 223 -0.79 -5.14 10.11
N ASN A 224 0.26 -4.40 10.40
CA ASN A 224 0.87 -3.49 9.45
C ASN A 224 2.02 -4.20 8.73
N LEU A 225 1.93 -4.23 7.40
CA LEU A 225 2.96 -4.79 6.53
C LEU A 225 3.75 -3.63 5.93
N ASP A 226 5.04 -3.65 6.14
CA ASP A 226 5.92 -2.71 5.48
C ASP A 226 6.08 -3.03 3.99
N GLY A 227 6.18 -2.01 3.16
CA GLY A 227 6.27 -2.16 1.73
C GLY A 227 7.14 -1.09 1.06
N TRP A 228 7.73 -1.48 -0.06
CA TRP A 228 8.44 -0.58 -0.95
C TRP A 228 7.53 -0.21 -2.13
N THR A 229 7.43 1.07 -2.43
CA THR A 229 6.80 1.54 -3.67
C THR A 229 7.88 1.67 -4.75
N MET A 230 7.56 1.15 -5.92
CA MET A 230 8.29 1.45 -7.16
C MET A 230 7.35 2.25 -8.04
N ASP A 231 7.67 3.52 -8.25
CA ASP A 231 7.01 4.42 -9.20
C ASP A 231 7.76 4.46 -10.52
#